data_92b3b8db86e76ad96df40b7e3eb735e3
#
_entry.id   92b3b8db86e76ad96df40b7e3eb735e3
#
_cell.length_a   1.000
_cell.length_b   1.000
_cell.length_c   1.000
_cell.angle_alpha   90.00
_cell.angle_beta   90.00
_cell.angle_gamma   90.00
#
_symmetry.space_group_name_H-M   'P 1'
#
loop_
_entity.id
_entity.type
_entity.pdbx_description
1 polymer ?
#
loop_
_entity_poly.entity_id
_entity_poly.type
_entity_poly.pdbx_seq_one_letter_code
_entity_poly.pdbx_strand_id
1 'polypeptide(L)'
;MSNPAEETKAVAVVEAGSEKNMSTVDEGNYDAGDIKKLEFPEAIRKRPGMYVGGANENGLHHCVYEAVDNAVDEHMAGHCKTIKIQLFNDGSISVEDDGRGIPVAEHPTEKVSTLEVVLTNLHAGGKFGDTKGYKVSGGLHGVGIKCANALSEAFHVTVQRDGGIFEQKFIRGVKQGDVQRTGDSSKRGTKVHFKLDPQIFPDPNLKYEVLAKRFREMAFLNPGLVISISDERNGKSEIYDYPGGIKAFVEHLNINRGVVHKDVIYARAEGDGIIADVAFQYNDTYEEKIFCFANNINTPGGGTHLSGFKTAITRVFNKYAKDNNLLEKDLAVTGEDEVQTAMAKTVGLPLGIAAKLLLLEQIKSRGVVIPVVREIYDPVLKELSELGVKMMELEIS
;
A
#
# COMPACT_ATOMS: atom_id res chain seq x y z
N MET A 1 49.14 -49.73 -29.04
CA MET A 1 49.31 -48.96 -30.26
C MET A 1 48.21 -47.90 -30.31
N SER A 2 48.68 -46.66 -30.28
CA SER A 2 48.03 -45.39 -30.71
C SER A 2 46.63 -45.03 -30.19
N ASN A 3 46.71 -44.05 -29.31
CA ASN A 3 45.67 -43.10 -28.90
C ASN A 3 45.35 -42.11 -30.04
N PRO A 4 44.12 -41.63 -30.25
CA PRO A 4 43.94 -40.33 -30.83
C PRO A 4 43.28 -39.33 -29.89
N ALA A 5 43.94 -38.29 -29.76
CA ALA A 5 43.79 -36.87 -29.49
C ALA A 5 42.36 -36.29 -29.32
N GLU A 6 42.24 -35.56 -28.22
CA GLU A 6 41.19 -34.56 -27.97
C GLU A 6 41.35 -33.35 -28.87
N GLU A 7 40.29 -33.00 -29.59
CA GLU A 7 40.17 -31.72 -30.27
C GLU A 7 39.55 -30.69 -29.32
N THR A 8 40.40 -29.81 -28.83
CA THR A 8 39.99 -28.58 -28.12
C THR A 8 39.57 -27.54 -29.12
N LYS A 9 38.29 -27.23 -29.20
CA LYS A 9 37.76 -26.06 -29.98
C LYS A 9 38.14 -24.75 -29.31
N ALA A 10 39.03 -24.00 -29.96
CA ALA A 10 39.39 -22.64 -29.60
C ALA A 10 38.17 -21.70 -29.82
N VAL A 11 37.85 -20.93 -28.78
CA VAL A 11 36.93 -19.80 -28.87
C VAL A 11 37.71 -18.61 -29.43
N ALA A 12 37.26 -18.11 -30.56
CA ALA A 12 37.83 -16.92 -31.20
C ALA A 12 37.56 -15.67 -30.33
N VAL A 13 38.63 -15.03 -29.89
CA VAL A 13 38.60 -13.70 -29.30
C VAL A 13 38.52 -12.68 -30.45
N VAL A 14 37.43 -11.96 -30.52
CA VAL A 14 37.27 -10.81 -31.42
C VAL A 14 37.96 -9.63 -30.78
N GLU A 15 39.10 -9.25 -31.33
CA GLU A 15 39.73 -7.96 -31.08
C GLU A 15 38.86 -6.85 -31.69
N ALA A 16 38.21 -6.06 -30.86
CA ALA A 16 37.61 -4.80 -31.27
C ALA A 16 38.55 -3.67 -30.87
N GLY A 17 39.35 -3.23 -31.79
CA GLY A 17 40.08 -1.99 -31.67
C GLY A 17 39.12 -0.80 -31.76
N SER A 18 39.08 -0.01 -30.75
CA SER A 18 38.95 1.45 -30.77
C SER A 18 39.34 1.99 -29.39
N GLU A 19 40.53 2.49 -29.29
CA GLU A 19 40.92 3.39 -28.23
C GLU A 19 40.04 4.65 -28.29
N LYS A 20 38.93 4.62 -27.55
CA LYS A 20 38.26 5.84 -27.13
C LYS A 20 38.91 6.26 -25.82
N ASN A 21 39.54 7.40 -25.87
CA ASN A 21 40.05 8.18 -24.74
C ASN A 21 39.18 7.95 -23.49
N MET A 22 39.64 7.12 -22.59
CA MET A 22 39.26 7.17 -21.20
C MET A 22 39.82 8.51 -20.70
N SER A 23 38.94 9.51 -20.62
CA SER A 23 39.23 10.71 -19.86
C SER A 23 39.69 10.24 -18.49
N THR A 24 40.91 10.54 -18.12
CA THR A 24 41.43 10.39 -16.76
C THR A 24 40.40 10.99 -15.83
N VAL A 25 39.76 10.15 -15.02
CA VAL A 25 39.00 10.62 -13.87
C VAL A 25 40.03 11.34 -13.04
N ASP A 26 39.89 12.65 -12.97
CA ASP A 26 40.68 13.49 -12.08
C ASP A 26 40.43 12.91 -10.68
N GLU A 27 41.42 12.31 -10.05
CA GLU A 27 41.36 11.87 -8.65
C GLU A 27 41.39 13.13 -7.76
N GLY A 28 40.42 14.04 -7.99
CA GLY A 28 40.19 15.22 -7.19
C GLY A 28 39.97 14.81 -5.74
N ASN A 29 40.73 15.39 -4.86
CA ASN A 29 40.56 15.25 -3.43
C ASN A 29 39.07 15.46 -3.08
N TYR A 30 38.40 14.40 -2.63
CA TYR A 30 37.04 14.49 -2.09
C TYR A 30 37.12 15.29 -0.78
N ASP A 31 36.58 16.51 -0.79
CA ASP A 31 36.63 17.42 0.34
C ASP A 31 35.24 17.91 0.79
N ALA A 32 35.22 18.75 1.81
CA ALA A 32 33.97 19.30 2.37
C ALA A 32 33.14 20.09 1.36
N GLY A 33 33.78 20.63 0.29
CA GLY A 33 33.12 21.37 -0.79
C GLY A 33 32.31 20.48 -1.73
N ASP A 34 32.60 19.18 -1.77
CA ASP A 34 31.89 18.20 -2.60
C ASP A 34 30.60 17.76 -1.96
N ILE A 35 30.39 18.03 -0.65
CA ILE A 35 29.18 17.71 0.06
C ILE A 35 28.12 18.78 -0.20
N LYS A 36 27.11 18.41 -1.01
CA LYS A 36 25.99 19.29 -1.35
C LYS A 36 24.74 18.90 -0.54
N LYS A 37 24.19 19.85 0.21
CA LYS A 37 22.87 19.74 0.81
C LYS A 37 21.83 20.06 -0.26
N LEU A 38 20.91 19.13 -0.49
CA LEU A 38 19.75 19.36 -1.36
C LEU A 38 18.57 19.84 -0.50
N GLU A 39 17.95 20.93 -0.94
CA GLU A 39 16.75 21.49 -0.30
C GLU A 39 15.52 21.33 -1.21
N PHE A 40 14.33 21.60 -0.68
CA PHE A 40 13.12 21.65 -1.49
C PHE A 40 13.22 22.77 -2.55
N PRO A 41 12.78 22.57 -3.79
CA PRO A 41 12.17 21.34 -4.35
C PRO A 41 13.22 20.37 -4.95
N GLU A 42 14.46 20.75 -5.00
CA GLU A 42 15.52 20.04 -5.73
C GLU A 42 15.79 18.63 -5.16
N ALA A 43 15.69 18.47 -3.84
CA ALA A 43 15.86 17.17 -3.18
C ALA A 43 14.86 16.14 -3.71
N ILE A 44 13.59 16.53 -3.87
CA ILE A 44 12.51 15.65 -4.36
C ILE A 44 12.68 15.41 -5.87
N ARG A 45 12.94 16.46 -6.65
CA ARG A 45 13.06 16.37 -8.12
C ARG A 45 14.25 15.52 -8.58
N LYS A 46 15.38 15.56 -7.87
CA LYS A 46 16.55 14.73 -8.18
C LYS A 46 16.39 13.27 -7.76
N ARG A 47 15.60 13.00 -6.74
CA ARG A 47 15.45 11.64 -6.17
C ARG A 47 13.98 11.27 -5.91
N PRO A 48 13.10 11.30 -6.93
CA PRO A 48 11.67 11.03 -6.73
C PRO A 48 11.41 9.64 -6.14
N GLY A 49 12.29 8.67 -6.44
CA GLY A 49 12.20 7.31 -5.90
C GLY A 49 12.19 7.24 -4.36
N MET A 50 12.87 8.17 -3.68
CA MET A 50 12.92 8.23 -2.22
C MET A 50 11.60 8.74 -1.60
N TYR A 51 10.79 9.47 -2.36
CA TYR A 51 9.62 10.20 -1.86
C TYR A 51 8.29 9.60 -2.36
N VAL A 52 8.25 9.19 -3.63
CA VAL A 52 7.03 8.66 -4.27
C VAL A 52 7.21 7.25 -4.86
N GLY A 53 8.33 6.58 -4.53
CA GLY A 53 8.60 5.21 -4.97
C GLY A 53 9.14 5.07 -6.39
N GLY A 54 9.25 6.16 -7.16
CA GLY A 54 9.82 6.14 -8.50
C GLY A 54 9.31 7.25 -9.41
N ALA A 55 9.96 7.39 -10.57
CA ALA A 55 9.53 8.26 -11.67
C ALA A 55 8.75 7.45 -12.72
N ASN A 56 7.86 6.59 -12.26
CA ASN A 56 7.04 5.67 -13.05
C ASN A 56 5.54 5.88 -12.77
N GLU A 57 4.68 5.06 -13.37
CA GLU A 57 3.23 5.11 -13.18
C GLU A 57 2.80 5.07 -11.70
N ASN A 58 3.45 4.26 -10.86
CA ASN A 58 3.12 4.18 -9.44
C ASN A 58 3.43 5.50 -8.72
N GLY A 59 4.61 6.09 -8.96
CA GLY A 59 4.99 7.38 -8.39
C GLY A 59 4.09 8.52 -8.88
N LEU A 60 3.67 8.46 -10.15
CA LEU A 60 2.71 9.40 -10.73
C LEU A 60 1.38 9.41 -9.96
N HIS A 61 0.78 8.23 -9.78
CA HIS A 61 -0.48 8.10 -9.04
C HIS A 61 -0.30 8.40 -7.55
N HIS A 62 0.88 8.11 -6.98
CA HIS A 62 1.18 8.42 -5.58
C HIS A 62 1.08 9.92 -5.27
N CYS A 63 1.51 10.79 -6.19
CA CYS A 63 1.32 12.25 -6.03
C CYS A 63 -0.14 12.65 -5.85
N VAL A 64 -1.06 11.94 -6.52
CA VAL A 64 -2.50 12.18 -6.38
C VAL A 64 -3.00 11.62 -5.05
N TYR A 65 -2.55 10.44 -4.67
CA TYR A 65 -2.93 9.83 -3.38
C TYR A 65 -2.57 10.74 -2.20
N GLU A 66 -1.40 11.37 -2.22
CA GLU A 66 -0.98 12.28 -1.16
C GLU A 66 -1.90 13.52 -1.02
N ALA A 67 -2.44 14.02 -2.13
CA ALA A 67 -3.42 15.10 -2.07
C ALA A 67 -4.77 14.62 -1.47
N VAL A 68 -5.22 13.42 -1.84
CA VAL A 68 -6.46 12.83 -1.32
C VAL A 68 -6.31 12.39 0.14
N ASP A 69 -5.17 11.84 0.53
CA ASP A 69 -4.89 11.42 1.92
C ASP A 69 -4.96 12.61 2.89
N ASN A 70 -4.56 13.82 2.47
CA ASN A 70 -4.75 15.02 3.28
C ASN A 70 -6.23 15.35 3.52
N ALA A 71 -7.08 15.17 2.52
CA ALA A 71 -8.52 15.37 2.65
C ALA A 71 -9.16 14.26 3.52
N VAL A 72 -8.69 13.01 3.41
CA VAL A 72 -9.11 11.89 4.28
C VAL A 72 -8.71 12.16 5.73
N ASP A 73 -7.54 12.72 5.99
CA ASP A 73 -7.13 13.11 7.35
C ASP A 73 -8.07 14.17 7.94
N GLU A 74 -8.56 15.13 7.14
CA GLU A 74 -9.61 16.08 7.56
C GLU A 74 -10.92 15.37 7.89
N HIS A 75 -11.27 14.28 7.14
CA HIS A 75 -12.43 13.46 7.46
C HIS A 75 -12.24 12.72 8.79
N MET A 76 -11.12 12.06 8.98
CA MET A 76 -10.80 11.36 10.24
C MET A 76 -10.78 12.30 11.45
N ALA A 77 -10.44 13.57 11.23
CA ALA A 77 -10.55 14.62 12.24
C ALA A 77 -11.99 15.15 12.43
N GLY A 78 -12.96 14.65 11.66
CA GLY A 78 -14.39 15.02 11.74
C GLY A 78 -14.76 16.31 11.01
N HIS A 79 -13.92 16.80 10.10
CA HIS A 79 -14.10 18.11 9.47
C HIS A 79 -14.44 18.05 7.97
N CYS A 80 -14.21 16.94 7.28
CA CYS A 80 -14.47 16.76 5.87
C CYS A 80 -15.55 15.67 5.65
N LYS A 81 -16.45 15.89 4.69
CA LYS A 81 -17.50 14.94 4.28
C LYS A 81 -17.45 14.62 2.80
N THR A 82 -16.87 15.49 1.99
CA THR A 82 -16.84 15.31 0.55
C THR A 82 -15.45 15.60 -0.03
N ILE A 83 -15.00 14.71 -0.91
CA ILE A 83 -13.78 14.88 -1.70
C ILE A 83 -14.17 14.77 -3.17
N LYS A 84 -13.76 15.76 -3.98
CA LYS A 84 -13.98 15.77 -5.42
C LYS A 84 -12.65 15.70 -6.16
N ILE A 85 -12.54 14.72 -7.04
CA ILE A 85 -11.36 14.52 -7.88
C ILE A 85 -11.81 14.71 -9.35
N GLN A 86 -11.07 15.51 -10.11
CA GLN A 86 -11.36 15.77 -11.52
C GLN A 86 -10.09 15.72 -12.34
N LEU A 87 -10.09 14.85 -13.35
CA LEU A 87 -9.06 14.79 -14.38
C LEU A 87 -9.50 15.65 -15.57
N PHE A 88 -8.61 16.51 -16.05
CA PHE A 88 -8.88 17.47 -17.11
C PHE A 88 -8.29 17.02 -18.46
N ASN A 89 -8.82 17.61 -19.54
CA ASN A 89 -8.37 17.30 -20.91
C ASN A 89 -6.90 17.61 -21.16
N ASP A 90 -6.32 18.56 -20.44
CA ASP A 90 -4.91 18.96 -20.55
C ASP A 90 -3.96 18.06 -19.75
N GLY A 91 -4.48 17.00 -19.12
CA GLY A 91 -3.73 16.07 -18.28
C GLY A 91 -3.50 16.54 -16.85
N SER A 92 -4.02 17.70 -16.47
CA SER A 92 -4.03 18.17 -15.08
C SER A 92 -5.09 17.43 -14.25
N ILE A 93 -4.98 17.53 -12.92
CA ILE A 93 -5.93 16.96 -11.96
C ILE A 93 -6.22 17.96 -10.86
N SER A 94 -7.44 17.96 -10.35
CA SER A 94 -7.78 18.68 -9.12
C SER A 94 -8.30 17.73 -8.05
N VAL A 95 -7.98 18.04 -6.80
CA VAL A 95 -8.52 17.42 -5.58
C VAL A 95 -9.08 18.54 -4.72
N GLU A 96 -10.36 18.46 -4.39
CA GLU A 96 -11.10 19.47 -3.59
C GLU A 96 -11.77 18.77 -2.42
N ASP A 97 -11.58 19.30 -1.20
CA ASP A 97 -12.23 18.86 0.03
C ASP A 97 -13.08 20.00 0.65
N ASP A 98 -14.03 19.63 1.52
CA ASP A 98 -14.84 20.56 2.32
C ASP A 98 -14.36 20.63 3.79
N GLY A 99 -13.09 20.33 4.04
CA GLY A 99 -12.45 20.37 5.35
C GLY A 99 -12.30 21.77 5.93
N ARG A 100 -11.43 21.94 6.91
CA ARG A 100 -11.16 23.25 7.54
C ARG A 100 -10.42 24.24 6.66
N GLY A 101 -9.78 23.77 5.61
CA GLY A 101 -8.80 24.51 4.82
C GLY A 101 -7.46 24.68 5.53
N ILE A 102 -6.36 24.61 4.78
CA ILE A 102 -5.01 24.80 5.31
C ILE A 102 -4.88 26.21 5.93
N PRO A 103 -4.24 26.38 7.11
CA PRO A 103 -4.00 27.69 7.69
C PRO A 103 -3.21 28.61 6.75
N VAL A 104 -3.65 29.89 6.64
CA VAL A 104 -3.04 30.89 5.75
C VAL A 104 -2.33 32.01 6.50
N ALA A 105 -2.55 32.13 7.82
CA ALA A 105 -1.87 33.11 8.64
C ALA A 105 -0.34 32.93 8.61
N GLU A 106 0.39 34.00 8.97
CA GLU A 106 1.84 33.95 9.10
C GLU A 106 2.28 32.88 10.12
N HIS A 107 3.24 32.08 9.72
CA HIS A 107 3.81 31.04 10.59
C HIS A 107 4.72 31.70 11.66
N PRO A 108 4.60 31.35 12.94
CA PRO A 108 5.29 32.05 14.02
C PRO A 108 6.81 32.11 13.87
N THR A 109 7.44 31.06 13.37
CA THR A 109 8.89 30.96 13.23
C THR A 109 9.38 31.27 11.83
N GLU A 110 8.69 30.78 10.78
CA GLU A 110 9.12 30.88 9.38
C GLU A 110 8.87 32.26 8.73
N LYS A 111 7.99 33.09 9.37
CA LYS A 111 7.65 34.45 8.91
C LYS A 111 7.10 34.53 7.49
N VAL A 112 6.56 33.42 6.99
CA VAL A 112 5.78 33.34 5.74
C VAL A 112 4.43 32.69 6.04
N SER A 113 3.52 32.66 5.06
CA SER A 113 2.22 32.02 5.25
C SER A 113 2.38 30.55 5.64
N THR A 114 1.58 30.08 6.60
CA THR A 114 1.54 28.66 6.99
C THR A 114 1.22 27.76 5.78
N LEU A 115 0.41 28.23 4.82
CA LEU A 115 0.14 27.52 3.58
C LEU A 115 1.43 27.27 2.79
N GLU A 116 2.28 28.29 2.65
CA GLU A 116 3.57 28.14 1.99
C GLU A 116 4.47 27.14 2.73
N VAL A 117 4.56 27.22 4.05
CA VAL A 117 5.32 26.27 4.88
C VAL A 117 4.85 24.84 4.67
N VAL A 118 3.54 24.60 4.67
CA VAL A 118 2.94 23.28 4.45
C VAL A 118 3.27 22.74 3.06
N LEU A 119 3.43 23.58 2.05
CA LEU A 119 3.65 23.19 0.66
C LEU A 119 5.12 23.11 0.26
N THR A 120 6.05 23.66 1.06
CA THR A 120 7.47 23.77 0.67
C THR A 120 8.46 23.24 1.70
N ASN A 121 8.18 23.36 3.00
CA ASN A 121 9.14 22.94 4.02
C ASN A 121 9.02 21.45 4.33
N LEU A 122 10.06 20.67 4.04
CA LEU A 122 10.09 19.24 4.38
C LEU A 122 9.92 19.05 5.89
N HIS A 123 9.19 18.01 6.25
CA HIS A 123 8.88 17.68 7.66
C HIS A 123 8.10 18.76 8.41
N ALA A 124 7.42 19.67 7.73
CA ALA A 124 6.48 20.61 8.32
C ALA A 124 5.03 20.11 8.10
N GLY A 125 4.20 20.23 9.12
CA GLY A 125 2.78 19.85 9.05
C GLY A 125 2.12 19.84 10.43
N GLY A 126 0.80 19.88 10.48
CA GLY A 126 0.00 19.88 11.72
C GLY A 126 -0.26 18.49 12.31
N LYS A 127 0.42 17.45 11.81
CA LYS A 127 0.18 16.04 12.17
C LYS A 127 1.30 15.43 13.03
N PHE A 128 2.26 16.23 13.47
CA PHE A 128 3.38 15.81 14.32
C PHE A 128 3.08 15.99 15.80
N GLY A 129 3.15 14.90 16.57
CA GLY A 129 3.00 14.92 18.03
C GLY A 129 1.54 15.13 18.49
N ASP A 130 1.39 15.37 19.83
CA ASP A 130 0.11 15.60 20.52
C ASP A 130 -0.53 16.95 20.14
N THR A 131 -0.63 17.26 18.87
CA THR A 131 -1.25 18.49 18.42
C THR A 131 -2.78 18.39 18.53
N LYS A 132 -3.43 19.49 18.93
CA LYS A 132 -4.90 19.57 19.01
C LYS A 132 -5.62 19.35 17.68
N GLY A 133 -4.86 19.20 16.57
CA GLY A 133 -5.39 19.16 15.21
C GLY A 133 -5.86 17.79 14.74
N TYR A 134 -5.09 16.75 15.00
CA TYR A 134 -5.34 15.40 14.51
C TYR A 134 -5.00 14.35 15.57
N LYS A 135 -6.00 13.57 16.00
CA LYS A 135 -5.78 12.43 16.92
C LYS A 135 -5.27 11.18 16.17
N VAL A 136 -5.71 11.01 14.95
CA VAL A 136 -5.31 9.93 14.04
C VAL A 136 -5.08 10.53 12.68
N SER A 137 -4.00 10.18 12.01
CA SER A 137 -3.75 10.54 10.62
C SER A 137 -2.96 9.45 9.89
N GLY A 138 -3.18 9.32 8.58
CA GLY A 138 -2.39 8.47 7.71
C GLY A 138 -1.05 9.12 7.33
N GLY A 139 -1.03 10.44 7.20
CA GLY A 139 0.16 11.21 6.79
C GLY A 139 1.14 11.46 7.93
N LEU A 140 2.12 10.57 8.12
CA LEU A 140 3.09 10.64 9.23
C LEU A 140 4.41 11.35 8.87
N HIS A 141 4.74 11.51 7.59
CA HIS A 141 6.07 11.96 7.18
C HIS A 141 6.18 13.46 6.88
N GLY A 142 5.05 14.16 6.70
CA GLY A 142 5.01 15.59 6.41
C GLY A 142 5.68 15.98 5.09
N VAL A 143 5.71 15.05 4.11
CA VAL A 143 6.34 15.26 2.81
C VAL A 143 5.36 15.14 1.63
N GLY A 144 4.23 14.49 1.79
CA GLY A 144 3.35 14.07 0.72
C GLY A 144 2.93 15.14 -0.28
N ILE A 145 2.13 16.13 0.15
CA ILE A 145 1.66 17.19 -0.76
C ILE A 145 2.81 18.03 -1.35
N LYS A 146 3.95 18.09 -0.66
CA LYS A 146 5.17 18.75 -1.15
C LYS A 146 5.77 17.99 -2.33
N CYS A 147 5.64 16.66 -2.33
CA CYS A 147 6.05 15.84 -3.47
C CYS A 147 5.20 16.16 -4.70
N ALA A 148 3.87 16.24 -4.54
CA ALA A 148 2.99 16.64 -5.63
C ALA A 148 3.36 18.04 -6.14
N ASN A 149 3.64 19.00 -5.27
CA ASN A 149 4.08 20.36 -5.66
C ASN A 149 5.42 20.33 -6.40
N ALA A 150 6.47 19.72 -5.83
CA ALA A 150 7.81 19.69 -6.42
C ALA A 150 7.88 18.93 -7.75
N LEU A 151 7.04 17.89 -7.92
CA LEU A 151 7.02 17.01 -9.10
C LEU A 151 5.98 17.45 -10.15
N SER A 152 5.34 18.61 -9.97
CA SER A 152 4.41 19.19 -10.93
C SER A 152 5.07 20.30 -11.73
N GLU A 153 4.76 20.40 -13.03
CA GLU A 153 5.13 21.55 -13.84
C GLU A 153 4.36 22.82 -13.42
N ALA A 154 3.12 22.64 -12.98
CA ALA A 154 2.28 23.70 -12.41
C ALA A 154 1.49 23.14 -11.22
N PHE A 155 1.41 23.88 -10.13
CA PHE A 155 0.65 23.54 -8.93
C PHE A 155 -0.04 24.80 -8.40
N HIS A 156 -1.36 24.73 -8.26
CA HIS A 156 -2.19 25.82 -7.77
C HIS A 156 -3.01 25.34 -6.58
N VAL A 157 -2.94 26.06 -5.49
CA VAL A 157 -3.74 25.79 -4.30
C VAL A 157 -4.70 26.94 -4.06
N THR A 158 -5.95 26.59 -3.78
CA THR A 158 -7.02 27.50 -3.35
C THR A 158 -7.52 27.03 -1.99
N VAL A 159 -7.52 27.92 -1.01
CA VAL A 159 -8.01 27.65 0.33
C VAL A 159 -9.18 28.57 0.63
N GLN A 160 -10.29 27.98 1.09
CA GLN A 160 -11.45 28.70 1.57
C GLN A 160 -11.53 28.55 3.09
N ARG A 161 -11.30 29.64 3.84
CA ARG A 161 -11.35 29.66 5.30
C ARG A 161 -11.47 31.08 5.84
N ASP A 162 -11.95 31.21 7.05
CA ASP A 162 -12.03 32.50 7.78
C ASP A 162 -12.70 33.61 6.98
N GLY A 163 -13.74 33.24 6.19
CA GLY A 163 -14.50 34.18 5.35
C GLY A 163 -13.81 34.62 4.06
N GLY A 164 -12.64 34.07 3.72
CA GLY A 164 -11.85 34.44 2.55
C GLY A 164 -11.54 33.27 1.60
N ILE A 165 -11.18 33.62 0.37
CA ILE A 165 -10.55 32.76 -0.62
C ILE A 165 -9.09 33.18 -0.73
N PHE A 166 -8.17 32.23 -0.56
CA PHE A 166 -6.72 32.45 -0.60
C PHE A 166 -6.11 31.54 -1.65
N GLU A 167 -5.18 32.08 -2.44
CA GLU A 167 -4.54 31.33 -3.52
C GLU A 167 -3.04 31.48 -3.49
N GLN A 168 -2.34 30.41 -3.91
CA GLN A 168 -0.91 30.44 -4.18
C GLN A 168 -0.58 29.51 -5.34
N LYS A 169 0.38 29.91 -6.18
CA LYS A 169 0.81 29.18 -7.37
C LYS A 169 2.28 28.82 -7.28
N PHE A 170 2.62 27.65 -7.83
CA PHE A 170 3.99 27.15 -7.89
C PHE A 170 4.27 26.58 -9.29
N ILE A 171 5.50 26.72 -9.72
CA ILE A 171 6.06 26.05 -10.91
C ILE A 171 7.23 25.19 -10.43
N ARG A 172 7.12 23.87 -10.60
CA ARG A 172 8.17 22.92 -10.18
C ARG A 172 8.58 23.09 -8.71
N GLY A 173 7.62 23.35 -7.85
CA GLY A 173 7.84 23.60 -6.42
C GLY A 173 8.28 25.03 -6.07
N VAL A 174 8.62 25.87 -7.04
CA VAL A 174 9.01 27.25 -6.80
C VAL A 174 7.79 28.16 -6.80
N LYS A 175 7.60 28.91 -5.70
CA LYS A 175 6.48 29.84 -5.58
C LYS A 175 6.53 30.93 -6.63
N GLN A 176 5.36 31.31 -7.16
CA GLN A 176 5.19 32.37 -8.15
C GLN A 176 4.67 33.69 -7.53
N GLY A 177 4.72 33.77 -6.23
CA GLY A 177 4.28 34.89 -5.42
C GLY A 177 3.81 34.42 -4.05
N ASP A 178 3.56 35.38 -3.17
CA ASP A 178 3.04 35.10 -1.85
C ASP A 178 1.54 34.74 -1.91
N VAL A 179 1.01 34.19 -0.83
CA VAL A 179 -0.44 33.90 -0.69
C VAL A 179 -1.24 35.17 -0.87
N GLN A 180 -2.23 35.15 -1.76
CA GLN A 180 -3.11 36.27 -2.04
C GLN A 180 -4.54 35.95 -1.64
N ARG A 181 -5.22 36.89 -0.98
CA ARG A 181 -6.66 36.85 -0.80
C ARG A 181 -7.34 37.32 -2.09
N THR A 182 -8.07 36.43 -2.76
CA THR A 182 -8.68 36.70 -4.07
C THR A 182 -10.19 36.96 -4.01
N GLY A 183 -10.81 36.72 -2.85
CA GLY A 183 -12.26 36.93 -2.70
C GLY A 183 -12.77 36.57 -1.30
N ASP A 184 -14.10 36.61 -1.19
CA ASP A 184 -14.84 36.21 0.00
C ASP A 184 -15.55 34.88 -0.23
N SER A 185 -15.64 34.05 0.82
CA SER A 185 -16.37 32.80 0.77
C SER A 185 -16.96 32.45 2.13
N SER A 186 -18.22 32.02 2.13
CA SER A 186 -18.83 31.36 3.29
C SER A 186 -18.50 29.86 3.39
N LYS A 187 -17.87 29.29 2.37
CA LYS A 187 -17.42 27.89 2.35
C LYS A 187 -16.08 27.75 3.03
N ARG A 188 -15.70 26.51 3.28
CA ARG A 188 -14.39 26.11 3.77
C ARG A 188 -13.89 24.92 2.97
N GLY A 189 -12.58 24.70 2.96
CA GLY A 189 -11.95 23.57 2.30
C GLY A 189 -10.65 23.95 1.60
N THR A 190 -10.02 22.95 1.01
CA THR A 190 -8.83 23.11 0.19
C THR A 190 -9.07 22.52 -1.18
N LYS A 191 -8.63 23.21 -2.22
CA LYS A 191 -8.53 22.69 -3.57
C LYS A 191 -7.09 22.78 -4.04
N VAL A 192 -6.51 21.66 -4.44
CA VAL A 192 -5.25 21.62 -5.17
C VAL A 192 -5.52 21.25 -6.61
N HIS A 193 -4.90 21.98 -7.55
CA HIS A 193 -4.97 21.70 -8.97
C HIS A 193 -3.55 21.67 -9.51
N PHE A 194 -3.14 20.56 -10.10
CA PHE A 194 -1.76 20.40 -10.54
C PHE A 194 -1.64 19.57 -11.80
N LYS A 195 -0.51 19.76 -12.48
CA LYS A 195 -0.13 19.01 -13.65
C LYS A 195 1.28 18.46 -13.44
N LEU A 196 1.41 17.14 -13.47
CA LEU A 196 2.69 16.48 -13.23
C LEU A 196 3.71 16.78 -14.34
N ASP A 197 4.98 16.92 -13.94
CA ASP A 197 6.04 17.40 -14.84
C ASP A 197 6.56 16.27 -15.74
N PRO A 198 6.45 16.37 -17.09
CA PRO A 198 6.97 15.38 -18.02
C PRO A 198 8.51 15.27 -17.98
N GLN A 199 9.22 16.23 -17.38
CA GLN A 199 10.65 16.09 -17.13
C GLN A 199 10.99 15.05 -16.06
N ILE A 200 10.02 14.73 -15.19
CA ILE A 200 10.16 13.72 -14.13
C ILE A 200 9.47 12.44 -14.54
N PHE A 201 8.24 12.55 -15.05
CA PHE A 201 7.41 11.41 -15.47
C PHE A 201 7.35 11.38 -17.00
N PRO A 202 8.06 10.46 -17.67
CA PRO A 202 8.08 10.41 -19.14
C PRO A 202 6.71 10.22 -19.77
N ASP A 203 5.81 9.49 -19.09
CA ASP A 203 4.38 9.39 -19.43
C ASP A 203 3.55 9.91 -18.24
N PRO A 204 3.17 11.20 -18.23
CA PRO A 204 2.39 11.79 -17.13
C PRO A 204 0.89 11.49 -17.22
N ASN A 205 0.50 10.42 -17.92
CA ASN A 205 -0.90 10.07 -18.13
C ASN A 205 -1.50 9.35 -16.92
N LEU A 206 -2.31 10.08 -16.13
CA LEU A 206 -3.06 9.52 -15.01
C LEU A 206 -4.15 8.55 -15.51
N LYS A 207 -4.16 7.33 -14.97
CA LYS A 207 -5.12 6.28 -15.33
C LYS A 207 -6.34 6.34 -14.42
N TYR A 208 -7.51 6.65 -14.99
CA TYR A 208 -8.78 6.72 -14.26
C TYR A 208 -9.05 5.45 -13.45
N GLU A 209 -8.91 4.26 -14.06
CA GLU A 209 -9.23 2.99 -13.42
C GLU A 209 -8.37 2.70 -12.17
N VAL A 210 -7.10 3.10 -12.22
CA VAL A 210 -6.17 2.94 -11.08
C VAL A 210 -6.59 3.85 -9.93
N LEU A 211 -6.90 5.10 -10.22
CA LEU A 211 -7.37 6.08 -9.24
C LEU A 211 -8.74 5.70 -8.68
N ALA A 212 -9.70 5.35 -9.55
CA ALA A 212 -11.05 4.95 -9.19
C ALA A 212 -11.06 3.75 -8.24
N LYS A 213 -10.26 2.72 -8.53
CA LYS A 213 -10.11 1.56 -7.65
C LYS A 213 -9.63 1.96 -6.25
N ARG A 214 -8.58 2.78 -6.18
CA ARG A 214 -8.01 3.24 -4.90
C ARG A 214 -9.00 4.09 -4.11
N PHE A 215 -9.69 5.02 -4.76
CA PHE A 215 -10.65 5.90 -4.08
C PHE A 215 -11.90 5.17 -3.61
N ARG A 216 -12.31 4.12 -4.33
CA ARG A 216 -13.37 3.22 -3.88
C ARG A 216 -12.97 2.49 -2.60
N GLU A 217 -11.74 1.96 -2.52
CA GLU A 217 -11.21 1.35 -1.29
C GLU A 217 -11.20 2.36 -0.13
N MET A 218 -10.73 3.59 -0.38
CA MET A 218 -10.69 4.65 0.64
C MET A 218 -12.09 5.01 1.14
N ALA A 219 -13.11 5.05 0.28
CA ALA A 219 -14.49 5.32 0.67
C ALA A 219 -15.06 4.20 1.55
N PHE A 220 -14.75 2.93 1.29
CA PHE A 220 -15.13 1.81 2.17
C PHE A 220 -14.47 1.90 3.57
N LEU A 221 -13.26 2.40 3.64
CA LEU A 221 -12.52 2.55 4.91
C LEU A 221 -12.99 3.74 5.74
N ASN A 222 -13.70 4.69 5.12
CA ASN A 222 -14.12 5.95 5.73
C ASN A 222 -15.64 6.15 5.65
N PRO A 223 -16.43 5.43 6.47
CA PRO A 223 -17.89 5.59 6.47
C PRO A 223 -18.32 7.03 6.69
N GLY A 224 -19.21 7.54 5.84
CA GLY A 224 -19.69 8.91 5.87
C GLY A 224 -18.83 9.91 5.10
N LEU A 225 -17.76 9.46 4.43
CA LEU A 225 -17.02 10.22 3.44
C LEU A 225 -17.53 9.88 2.04
N VAL A 226 -17.93 10.91 1.28
CA VAL A 226 -18.31 10.79 -0.13
C VAL A 226 -17.10 11.17 -0.99
N ILE A 227 -16.64 10.28 -1.84
CA ILE A 227 -15.57 10.55 -2.80
C ILE A 227 -16.15 10.50 -4.20
N SER A 228 -15.97 11.56 -4.99
CA SER A 228 -16.33 11.60 -6.41
C SER A 228 -15.10 11.74 -7.28
N ILE A 229 -15.07 10.98 -8.37
CA ILE A 229 -14.03 11.08 -9.40
C ILE A 229 -14.67 11.27 -10.76
N SER A 230 -14.15 12.19 -11.55
CA SER A 230 -14.58 12.44 -12.93
C SER A 230 -13.38 12.60 -13.86
N ASP A 231 -13.56 12.23 -15.12
CA ASP A 231 -12.52 12.32 -16.16
C ASP A 231 -13.12 12.96 -17.42
N GLU A 232 -12.74 14.19 -17.69
CA GLU A 232 -13.22 14.93 -18.86
C GLU A 232 -12.77 14.31 -20.19
N ARG A 233 -11.66 13.60 -20.19
CA ARG A 233 -11.05 13.01 -21.40
C ARG A 233 -11.93 11.92 -22.02
N ASN A 234 -12.74 11.23 -21.21
CA ASN A 234 -13.58 10.11 -21.64
C ASN A 234 -15.02 10.17 -21.11
N GLY A 235 -15.37 11.20 -20.34
CA GLY A 235 -16.69 11.39 -19.75
C GLY A 235 -17.06 10.44 -18.62
N LYS A 236 -16.10 9.64 -18.10
CA LYS A 236 -16.34 8.75 -16.96
C LYS A 236 -16.53 9.56 -15.68
N SER A 237 -17.45 9.09 -14.83
CA SER A 237 -17.68 9.69 -13.51
C SER A 237 -18.25 8.61 -12.58
N GLU A 238 -17.72 8.56 -11.35
CA GLU A 238 -18.20 7.67 -10.29
C GLU A 238 -18.27 8.44 -8.96
N ILE A 239 -19.20 8.00 -8.11
CA ILE A 239 -19.37 8.52 -6.75
C ILE A 239 -19.33 7.31 -5.80
N TYR A 240 -18.51 7.39 -4.79
CA TYR A 240 -18.34 6.36 -3.78
C TYR A 240 -18.86 6.88 -2.44
N ASP A 241 -19.93 6.25 -1.95
CA ASP A 241 -20.54 6.51 -0.65
C ASP A 241 -20.91 5.17 -0.03
N TYR A 242 -20.16 4.75 0.98
CA TYR A 242 -20.32 3.44 1.59
C TYR A 242 -20.54 3.55 3.11
N PRO A 243 -21.73 3.90 3.56
CA PRO A 243 -22.04 4.04 5.00
C PRO A 243 -21.86 2.72 5.77
N GLY A 244 -21.92 1.57 5.09
CA GLY A 244 -21.65 0.24 5.66
C GLY A 244 -20.18 -0.05 5.95
N GLY A 245 -19.26 0.81 5.50
CA GLY A 245 -17.83 0.70 5.80
C GLY A 245 -17.20 -0.61 5.34
N ILE A 246 -16.33 -1.19 6.17
CA ILE A 246 -15.62 -2.43 5.84
C ILE A 246 -16.55 -3.65 5.71
N LYS A 247 -17.76 -3.63 6.29
CA LYS A 247 -18.76 -4.67 6.02
C LYS A 247 -19.18 -4.65 4.55
N ALA A 248 -19.55 -3.47 4.04
CA ALA A 248 -19.90 -3.29 2.65
C ALA A 248 -18.71 -3.59 1.72
N PHE A 249 -17.47 -3.38 2.17
CA PHE A 249 -16.28 -3.78 1.42
C PHE A 249 -16.20 -5.29 1.26
N VAL A 250 -16.42 -6.06 2.32
CA VAL A 250 -16.43 -7.54 2.25
C VAL A 250 -17.59 -8.04 1.36
N GLU A 251 -18.77 -7.45 1.48
CA GLU A 251 -19.91 -7.75 0.59
C GLU A 251 -19.56 -7.48 -0.88
N HIS A 252 -18.93 -6.35 -1.16
CA HIS A 252 -18.47 -5.98 -2.49
C HIS A 252 -17.45 -6.99 -3.06
N LEU A 253 -16.52 -7.48 -2.25
CA LEU A 253 -15.53 -8.48 -2.66
C LEU A 253 -16.15 -9.85 -2.99
N ASN A 254 -17.34 -10.15 -2.43
CA ASN A 254 -18.05 -11.41 -2.60
C ASN A 254 -19.23 -11.35 -3.57
N ILE A 255 -19.49 -10.23 -4.27
CA ILE A 255 -20.65 -10.02 -5.16
C ILE A 255 -20.90 -11.19 -6.12
N ASN A 256 -19.82 -11.81 -6.65
CA ASN A 256 -19.92 -12.90 -7.63
C ASN A 256 -19.38 -14.23 -7.09
N ARG A 257 -19.50 -14.49 -5.76
CA ARG A 257 -19.00 -15.69 -5.09
C ARG A 257 -20.13 -16.35 -4.31
N GLY A 258 -20.08 -17.67 -4.20
CA GLY A 258 -20.95 -18.42 -3.29
C GLY A 258 -20.52 -18.17 -1.85
N VAL A 259 -21.33 -17.47 -1.07
CA VAL A 259 -21.02 -17.21 0.34
C VAL A 259 -21.50 -18.38 1.22
N VAL A 260 -20.66 -18.80 2.16
CA VAL A 260 -20.97 -19.90 3.10
C VAL A 260 -21.99 -19.45 4.15
N HIS A 261 -21.96 -18.18 4.52
CA HIS A 261 -22.92 -17.57 5.45
C HIS A 261 -23.37 -16.20 4.95
N LYS A 262 -24.66 -15.88 5.17
CA LYS A 262 -25.31 -14.69 4.60
C LYS A 262 -24.71 -13.39 5.12
N ASP A 263 -24.51 -13.29 6.43
CA ASP A 263 -24.14 -12.04 7.07
C ASP A 263 -22.62 -11.93 7.20
N VAL A 264 -22.07 -10.75 6.89
CA VAL A 264 -20.65 -10.43 7.16
C VAL A 264 -20.41 -10.37 8.65
N ILE A 265 -19.47 -11.14 9.15
CA ILE A 265 -19.03 -11.10 10.54
C ILE A 265 -18.21 -9.82 10.73
N TYR A 266 -18.61 -9.03 11.74
CA TYR A 266 -17.97 -7.76 12.06
C TYR A 266 -17.70 -7.66 13.55
N ALA A 267 -16.51 -7.21 13.90
CA ALA A 267 -16.14 -6.92 15.26
C ALA A 267 -15.34 -5.59 15.32
N ARG A 268 -15.61 -4.80 16.36
CA ARG A 268 -14.86 -3.59 16.69
C ARG A 268 -14.46 -3.64 18.15
N ALA A 269 -13.23 -3.31 18.42
CA ALA A 269 -12.69 -3.21 19.76
C ALA A 269 -11.85 -1.94 19.90
N GLU A 270 -11.84 -1.36 21.10
CA GLU A 270 -11.03 -0.20 21.44
C GLU A 270 -10.32 -0.47 22.78
N GLY A 271 -9.03 -0.22 22.82
CA GLY A 271 -8.20 -0.38 24.01
C GLY A 271 -6.81 0.20 23.81
N ASP A 272 -6.21 0.71 24.87
CA ASP A 272 -4.84 1.25 24.86
C ASP A 272 -4.58 2.30 23.77
N GLY A 273 -5.61 3.11 23.42
CA GLY A 273 -5.52 4.12 22.37
C GLY A 273 -5.55 3.55 20.95
N ILE A 274 -5.83 2.25 20.79
CA ILE A 274 -5.93 1.56 19.49
C ILE A 274 -7.40 1.19 19.25
N ILE A 275 -7.87 1.42 18.03
CA ILE A 275 -9.16 0.95 17.55
C ILE A 275 -8.87 -0.14 16.50
N ALA A 276 -9.47 -1.31 16.70
CA ALA A 276 -9.39 -2.42 15.76
C ALA A 276 -10.79 -2.72 15.18
N ASP A 277 -10.90 -2.65 13.87
CA ASP A 277 -12.07 -3.04 13.11
C ASP A 277 -11.77 -4.27 12.25
N VAL A 278 -12.62 -5.28 12.31
CA VAL A 278 -12.48 -6.52 11.55
C VAL A 278 -13.81 -6.85 10.89
N ALA A 279 -13.78 -7.14 9.59
CA ALA A 279 -14.91 -7.70 8.87
C ALA A 279 -14.43 -8.88 8.01
N PHE A 280 -15.21 -9.98 8.01
CA PHE A 280 -14.86 -11.13 7.17
C PHE A 280 -16.11 -11.95 6.84
N GLN A 281 -16.00 -12.71 5.74
CA GLN A 281 -17.04 -13.62 5.28
C GLN A 281 -16.36 -14.77 4.53
N TYR A 282 -16.79 -16.00 4.81
CA TYR A 282 -16.33 -17.17 4.09
C TYR A 282 -17.12 -17.36 2.80
N ASN A 283 -16.44 -17.83 1.78
CA ASN A 283 -17.02 -18.16 0.47
C ASN A 283 -16.53 -19.55 0.02
N ASP A 284 -17.08 -20.04 -1.09
CA ASP A 284 -16.83 -21.35 -1.66
C ASP A 284 -15.50 -21.49 -2.44
N THR A 285 -14.63 -20.48 -2.37
CA THR A 285 -13.33 -20.53 -3.03
C THR A 285 -12.22 -20.89 -2.05
N TYR A 286 -11.15 -21.52 -2.56
CA TYR A 286 -9.94 -21.82 -1.78
C TYR A 286 -8.96 -20.63 -1.70
N GLU A 287 -9.33 -19.48 -2.28
CA GLU A 287 -8.47 -18.29 -2.30
C GLU A 287 -8.70 -17.44 -1.04
N GLU A 288 -7.66 -17.32 -0.19
CA GLU A 288 -7.66 -16.38 0.92
C GLU A 288 -7.42 -14.94 0.39
N LYS A 289 -8.37 -14.04 0.64
CA LYS A 289 -8.21 -12.60 0.35
C LYS A 289 -8.26 -11.81 1.64
N ILE A 290 -7.09 -11.30 2.06
CA ILE A 290 -6.97 -10.47 3.24
C ILE A 290 -6.48 -9.08 2.84
N PHE A 291 -7.20 -8.06 3.30
CA PHE A 291 -6.81 -6.66 3.19
C PHE A 291 -6.52 -6.12 4.59
N CYS A 292 -5.33 -5.59 4.78
CA CYS A 292 -4.89 -5.06 6.06
C CYS A 292 -4.60 -3.57 5.94
N PHE A 293 -5.03 -2.81 6.94
CA PHE A 293 -4.85 -1.36 6.95
C PHE A 293 -4.38 -0.90 8.35
N ALA A 294 -3.56 0.13 8.38
CA ALA A 294 -3.19 0.86 9.59
C ALA A 294 -3.44 2.35 9.33
N ASN A 295 -4.34 2.99 10.09
CA ASN A 295 -4.79 4.37 9.84
C ASN A 295 -5.18 4.61 8.36
N ASN A 296 -5.96 3.69 7.77
CA ASN A 296 -6.40 3.69 6.37
C ASN A 296 -5.29 3.51 5.31
N ILE A 297 -4.04 3.31 5.72
CA ILE A 297 -2.93 2.96 4.83
C ILE A 297 -2.93 1.45 4.63
N ASN A 298 -3.00 1.02 3.37
CA ASN A 298 -2.90 -0.40 3.03
C ASN A 298 -1.52 -0.96 3.41
N THR A 299 -1.51 -2.09 4.12
CA THR A 299 -0.31 -2.81 4.56
C THR A 299 -0.26 -4.20 3.89
N PRO A 300 0.07 -4.30 2.60
CA PRO A 300 -0.01 -5.56 1.85
C PRO A 300 0.96 -6.63 2.38
N GLY A 301 2.02 -6.24 3.05
CA GLY A 301 2.95 -7.14 3.74
C GLY A 301 2.42 -7.69 5.08
N GLY A 302 1.20 -7.31 5.50
CA GLY A 302 0.65 -7.66 6.80
C GLY A 302 1.31 -6.88 7.94
N GLY A 303 1.56 -7.55 9.07
CA GLY A 303 2.16 -6.99 10.28
C GLY A 303 1.60 -7.65 11.54
N THR A 304 1.93 -7.10 12.72
CA THR A 304 1.49 -7.62 14.02
C THR A 304 -0.04 -7.66 14.16
N HIS A 305 -0.76 -6.72 13.56
CA HIS A 305 -2.23 -6.68 13.53
C HIS A 305 -2.83 -7.88 12.77
N LEU A 306 -2.23 -8.28 11.62
CA LEU A 306 -2.66 -9.48 10.90
C LEU A 306 -2.35 -10.75 11.69
N SER A 307 -1.14 -10.88 12.23
CA SER A 307 -0.74 -12.04 13.03
C SER A 307 -1.60 -12.16 14.29
N GLY A 308 -1.90 -11.03 14.95
CA GLY A 308 -2.82 -10.96 16.09
C GLY A 308 -4.23 -11.43 15.72
N PHE A 309 -4.77 -10.96 14.60
CA PHE A 309 -6.08 -11.39 14.12
C PHE A 309 -6.12 -12.90 13.83
N LYS A 310 -5.15 -13.43 13.06
CA LYS A 310 -5.08 -14.87 12.75
C LYS A 310 -5.01 -15.72 14.02
N THR A 311 -4.23 -15.30 15.00
CA THR A 311 -4.15 -15.97 16.31
C THR A 311 -5.47 -15.91 17.06
N ALA A 312 -6.10 -14.74 17.11
CA ALA A 312 -7.37 -14.55 17.82
C ALA A 312 -8.50 -15.39 17.22
N ILE A 313 -8.67 -15.39 15.89
CA ILE A 313 -9.72 -16.16 15.21
C ILE A 313 -9.51 -17.67 15.43
N THR A 314 -8.26 -18.15 15.34
CA THR A 314 -7.93 -19.55 15.62
C THR A 314 -8.30 -19.94 17.05
N ARG A 315 -7.99 -19.11 18.03
CA ARG A 315 -8.36 -19.35 19.43
C ARG A 315 -9.88 -19.40 19.63
N VAL A 316 -10.61 -18.48 19.00
CA VAL A 316 -12.08 -18.42 19.11
C VAL A 316 -12.72 -19.66 18.52
N PHE A 317 -12.31 -20.08 17.31
CA PHE A 317 -12.84 -21.29 16.70
C PHE A 317 -12.51 -22.54 17.49
N ASN A 318 -11.26 -22.70 17.93
CA ASN A 318 -10.87 -23.85 18.74
C ASN A 318 -11.64 -23.90 20.07
N LYS A 319 -11.83 -22.76 20.73
CA LYS A 319 -12.63 -22.68 21.96
C LYS A 319 -14.08 -23.06 21.68
N TYR A 320 -14.70 -22.47 20.66
CA TYR A 320 -16.09 -22.78 20.28
C TYR A 320 -16.26 -24.26 19.96
N ALA A 321 -15.38 -24.83 19.16
CA ALA A 321 -15.42 -26.24 18.79
C ALA A 321 -15.27 -27.15 20.01
N LYS A 322 -14.38 -26.81 20.95
CA LYS A 322 -14.23 -27.53 22.21
C LYS A 322 -15.44 -27.43 23.10
N ASP A 323 -15.97 -26.22 23.30
CA ASP A 323 -17.11 -25.96 24.19
C ASP A 323 -18.42 -26.61 23.67
N ASN A 324 -18.53 -26.82 22.36
CA ASN A 324 -19.67 -27.44 21.70
C ASN A 324 -19.45 -28.93 21.29
N ASN A 325 -18.34 -29.55 21.72
CA ASN A 325 -17.96 -30.90 21.36
C ASN A 325 -17.95 -31.19 19.84
N LEU A 326 -17.55 -30.17 19.04
CA LEU A 326 -17.43 -30.27 17.60
C LEU A 326 -16.05 -30.76 17.15
N LEU A 327 -15.07 -30.83 18.06
CA LEU A 327 -13.79 -31.45 17.80
C LEU A 327 -13.94 -32.96 17.94
N GLU A 328 -13.87 -33.67 16.83
CA GLU A 328 -13.62 -35.12 16.90
C GLU A 328 -12.24 -35.32 17.51
N LYS A 329 -12.15 -36.19 18.51
CA LYS A 329 -10.92 -36.42 19.30
C LYS A 329 -9.73 -36.84 18.46
N ASP A 330 -9.96 -37.29 17.25
CA ASP A 330 -8.93 -37.84 16.35
C ASP A 330 -8.38 -36.85 15.31
N LEU A 331 -8.94 -35.63 15.20
CA LEU A 331 -8.49 -34.59 14.26
C LEU A 331 -7.59 -33.52 14.91
N ALA A 332 -7.42 -33.52 16.21
CA ALA A 332 -6.55 -32.55 16.89
C ALA A 332 -5.10 -33.05 16.89
N VAL A 333 -4.29 -32.59 15.96
CA VAL A 333 -2.83 -32.68 16.11
C VAL A 333 -2.41 -31.67 17.17
N THR A 334 -2.20 -32.12 18.39
CA THR A 334 -1.63 -31.31 19.46
C THR A 334 -0.12 -31.27 19.33
N GLY A 335 0.48 -30.09 19.44
CA GLY A 335 1.91 -29.97 19.67
C GLY A 335 2.27 -30.55 21.04
N GLU A 336 3.45 -31.12 21.19
CA GLU A 336 3.93 -31.67 22.47
C GLU A 336 4.61 -30.58 23.31
N ASP A 337 5.32 -29.67 22.67
CA ASP A 337 6.05 -28.58 23.28
C ASP A 337 6.25 -27.40 22.29
N GLU A 338 7.07 -26.42 22.65
CA GLU A 338 7.39 -25.25 21.82
C GLU A 338 8.18 -25.59 20.54
N VAL A 339 8.83 -26.76 20.50
CA VAL A 339 9.62 -27.26 19.35
C VAL A 339 8.77 -28.16 18.47
N GLN A 340 8.00 -29.06 19.08
CA GLN A 340 7.12 -30.00 18.40
C GLN A 340 5.68 -29.47 18.34
N THR A 341 5.50 -28.31 17.73
CA THR A 341 4.18 -27.70 17.54
C THR A 341 3.31 -28.52 16.58
N ALA A 342 2.01 -28.36 16.63
CA ALA A 342 1.11 -28.95 15.65
C ALA A 342 1.49 -28.58 14.21
N MET A 343 1.94 -27.33 13.99
CA MET A 343 2.42 -26.86 12.68
C MET A 343 3.71 -27.58 12.25
N ALA A 344 4.66 -27.79 13.17
CA ALA A 344 5.88 -28.53 12.85
C ALA A 344 5.57 -29.98 12.42
N LYS A 345 4.58 -30.62 13.08
CA LYS A 345 4.14 -31.98 12.74
C LYS A 345 3.37 -32.05 11.42
N THR A 346 2.48 -31.12 11.14
CA THR A 346 1.59 -31.17 9.95
C THR A 346 2.18 -30.54 8.69
N VAL A 347 3.18 -29.68 8.82
CA VAL A 347 3.85 -29.01 7.69
C VAL A 347 5.32 -29.43 7.58
N GLY A 348 6.05 -29.39 8.67
CA GLY A 348 7.49 -29.68 8.67
C GLY A 348 7.82 -31.15 8.42
N LEU A 349 7.09 -32.06 9.07
CA LEU A 349 7.33 -33.52 8.86
C LEU A 349 7.05 -33.97 7.42
N PRO A 350 5.91 -33.64 6.79
CA PRO A 350 5.67 -34.02 5.39
C PRO A 350 6.75 -33.50 4.44
N LEU A 351 7.22 -32.26 4.64
CA LEU A 351 8.29 -31.69 3.83
C LEU A 351 9.60 -32.42 4.04
N GLY A 352 9.97 -32.70 5.30
CA GLY A 352 11.19 -33.46 5.65
C GLY A 352 11.19 -34.89 5.11
N ILE A 353 10.04 -35.57 5.23
CA ILE A 353 9.83 -36.92 4.69
C ILE A 353 9.95 -36.93 3.17
N ALA A 354 9.24 -35.99 2.48
CA ALA A 354 9.30 -35.87 1.02
C ALA A 354 10.75 -35.62 0.54
N ALA A 355 11.48 -34.72 1.22
CA ALA A 355 12.89 -34.44 0.90
C ALA A 355 13.76 -35.68 1.09
N LYS A 356 13.58 -36.42 2.19
CA LYS A 356 14.27 -37.70 2.45
C LYS A 356 13.99 -38.72 1.34
N LEU A 357 12.71 -38.90 0.96
CA LEU A 357 12.32 -39.86 -0.07
C LEU A 357 12.88 -39.50 -1.46
N LEU A 358 13.00 -38.21 -1.78
CA LEU A 358 13.66 -37.71 -2.99
C LEU A 358 15.16 -38.04 -2.97
N LEU A 359 15.84 -37.78 -1.85
CA LEU A 359 17.27 -38.09 -1.69
C LEU A 359 17.56 -39.57 -1.75
N LEU A 360 16.63 -40.41 -1.33
CA LEU A 360 16.73 -41.88 -1.41
C LEU A 360 16.25 -42.45 -2.77
N GLU A 361 15.95 -41.57 -3.72
CA GLU A 361 15.43 -41.93 -5.08
C GLU A 361 14.15 -42.80 -5.07
N GLN A 362 13.38 -42.72 -3.97
CA GLN A 362 12.10 -43.42 -3.84
C GLN A 362 10.96 -42.66 -4.55
N ILE A 363 11.09 -41.34 -4.70
CA ILE A 363 10.24 -40.51 -5.58
C ILE A 363 11.03 -40.23 -6.86
N LYS A 364 10.49 -40.67 -8.00
CA LYS A 364 11.16 -40.57 -9.31
C LYS A 364 10.63 -39.39 -10.15
N SER A 365 9.51 -38.82 -9.76
CA SER A 365 8.91 -37.66 -10.42
C SER A 365 9.87 -36.48 -10.45
N ARG A 366 10.01 -35.81 -11.60
CA ARG A 366 10.93 -34.69 -11.82
C ARG A 366 10.14 -33.43 -12.21
N GLY A 367 10.70 -32.26 -11.87
CA GLY A 367 10.10 -30.97 -12.16
C GLY A 367 9.19 -30.47 -11.03
N VAL A 368 8.36 -29.47 -11.31
CA VAL A 368 7.36 -28.95 -10.35
C VAL A 368 6.15 -29.86 -10.40
N VAL A 369 5.96 -30.68 -9.37
CA VAL A 369 4.86 -31.65 -9.27
C VAL A 369 4.00 -31.29 -8.06
N ILE A 370 2.67 -31.27 -8.26
CA ILE A 370 1.72 -31.13 -7.14
C ILE A 370 1.72 -32.45 -6.35
N PRO A 371 1.84 -32.44 -5.00
CA PRO A 371 2.00 -33.64 -4.19
C PRO A 371 0.72 -34.48 -4.01
N VAL A 372 -0.16 -34.48 -5.02
CA VAL A 372 -1.43 -35.25 -5.05
C VAL A 372 -1.31 -36.58 -5.82
N VAL A 373 -0.11 -36.93 -6.28
CA VAL A 373 0.14 -38.22 -6.95
C VAL A 373 0.55 -39.29 -5.93
N ARG A 374 0.04 -40.53 -6.11
CA ARG A 374 0.27 -41.63 -5.17
C ARG A 374 1.74 -41.91 -4.88
N GLU A 375 2.60 -41.79 -5.89
CA GLU A 375 4.05 -41.94 -5.75
C GLU A 375 4.64 -41.01 -4.65
N ILE A 376 4.04 -39.85 -4.42
CA ILE A 376 4.51 -38.89 -3.42
C ILE A 376 3.75 -39.05 -2.10
N TYR A 377 2.40 -39.04 -2.14
CA TYR A 377 1.65 -38.97 -0.89
C TYR A 377 1.57 -40.33 -0.16
N ASP A 378 1.48 -41.49 -0.83
CA ASP A 378 1.40 -42.78 -0.17
C ASP A 378 2.59 -43.04 0.78
N PRO A 379 3.87 -42.91 0.36
CA PRO A 379 5.00 -43.12 1.27
C PRO A 379 5.11 -42.00 2.32
N VAL A 380 4.71 -40.76 2.02
CA VAL A 380 4.72 -39.67 3.01
C VAL A 380 3.68 -39.93 4.11
N LEU A 381 2.47 -40.31 3.75
CA LEU A 381 1.37 -40.59 4.71
C LEU A 381 1.73 -41.82 5.57
N LYS A 382 2.37 -42.83 4.98
CA LYS A 382 2.80 -44.00 5.72
C LYS A 382 3.82 -43.65 6.81
N GLU A 383 4.86 -42.89 6.45
CA GLU A 383 5.89 -42.48 7.42
C GLU A 383 5.33 -41.50 8.46
N LEU A 384 4.39 -40.61 8.07
CA LEU A 384 3.67 -39.74 9.02
C LEU A 384 2.88 -40.55 10.04
N SER A 385 2.23 -41.62 9.60
CA SER A 385 1.49 -42.53 10.49
C SER A 385 2.42 -43.23 11.51
N GLU A 386 3.62 -43.63 11.08
CA GLU A 386 4.67 -44.21 11.96
C GLU A 386 5.16 -43.17 12.98
N LEU A 387 5.15 -41.88 12.63
CA LEU A 387 5.51 -40.76 13.51
C LEU A 387 4.33 -40.26 14.36
N GLY A 388 3.22 -40.99 14.39
CA GLY A 388 2.05 -40.71 15.24
C GLY A 388 1.04 -39.71 14.62
N VAL A 389 1.26 -39.25 13.36
CA VAL A 389 0.31 -38.40 12.62
C VAL A 389 -0.56 -39.28 11.74
N LYS A 390 -1.75 -39.64 12.23
CA LYS A 390 -2.71 -40.47 11.48
C LYS A 390 -3.73 -39.57 10.76
N MET A 391 -3.89 -39.78 9.46
CA MET A 391 -4.95 -39.19 8.65
C MET A 391 -6.04 -40.24 8.41
N MET A 392 -7.28 -39.85 8.59
CA MET A 392 -8.44 -40.67 8.25
C MET A 392 -9.22 -39.99 7.13
N GLU A 393 -9.50 -40.72 6.04
CA GLU A 393 -10.45 -40.31 5.02
C GLU A 393 -11.87 -40.69 5.49
N LEU A 394 -12.75 -39.69 5.58
CA LEU A 394 -14.17 -39.89 5.76
C LEU A 394 -14.86 -39.67 4.41
N GLU A 395 -15.43 -40.71 3.83
CA GLU A 395 -16.43 -40.54 2.77
C GLU A 395 -17.67 -39.86 3.36
N ILE A 396 -17.90 -38.60 3.00
CA ILE A 396 -19.13 -37.90 3.30
C ILE A 396 -20.12 -38.32 2.21
N SER A 397 -21.05 -39.21 2.58
CA SER A 397 -22.18 -39.65 1.77
C SER A 397 -23.23 -38.55 1.60
#